data_21cf486da388e05bad0256205cce882b
#
_entry.id   21cf486da388e05bad0256205cce882b
#
_cell.length_a   1.000
_cell.length_b   1.000
_cell.length_c   1.000
_cell.angle_alpha   90.00
_cell.angle_beta   90.00
_cell.angle_gamma   90.00
#
_symmetry.space_group_name_H-M   'P 1'
#
loop_
_entity.id
_entity.type
_entity.pdbx_description
1 polymer ?
#
loop_
_entity_poly.entity_id
_entity_poly.type
_entity_poly.pdbx_seq_one_letter_code
_entity_poly.pdbx_strand_id
1 'polypeptide(L)'
;MQIFNYHNPFSGYHKAGTADIIYQQLFSFHRSKYCKYVPVYTDGSKTARHVGCGVVFNNTILNFTFHNSMSVFSAELTAILVALQHIIVPNHRHFCVYTDSMSALESLHFSTEHRHPTVIEILLLQKLERKGVDIIFSWVPGHVGILGNEQADTAARSMSDHMQRPVCYQDLKTSTQNYIHRVWQETWDQQVLNKLHSIHPSTSHWAALPVRRHVVRLSRLRIGHTRFTHRHLLLGENAPEYPSCKVPYSVYHILIDCPVFNHHRITFFHTSVLTLSDLVGETPH
;
A
#
# COMPACT_ATOMS: atom_id res chain seq x y z
N MET A 1 -4.58 15.97 -29.38
CA MET A 1 -5.14 15.59 -28.07
C MET A 1 -4.76 16.69 -27.10
N GLN A 2 -5.68 17.35 -26.41
CA GLN A 2 -5.34 18.43 -25.50
C GLN A 2 -4.81 17.80 -24.20
N ILE A 3 -3.60 18.17 -23.80
CA ILE A 3 -2.96 17.66 -22.59
C ILE A 3 -3.70 18.30 -21.40
N PHE A 4 -4.12 17.46 -20.44
CA PHE A 4 -4.61 17.91 -19.15
C PHE A 4 -3.46 18.55 -18.38
N ASN A 5 -3.63 19.79 -17.95
CA ASN A 5 -2.63 20.51 -17.19
C ASN A 5 -3.13 20.80 -15.77
N TYR A 6 -2.24 20.73 -14.82
CA TYR A 6 -2.51 21.12 -13.45
C TYR A 6 -1.40 22.03 -12.91
N HIS A 7 -1.72 22.82 -11.91
CA HIS A 7 -0.79 23.70 -11.23
C HIS A 7 -0.26 23.06 -9.96
N ASN A 8 1.04 23.20 -9.72
CA ASN A 8 1.67 22.87 -8.45
C ASN A 8 2.37 24.14 -7.90
N PRO A 9 1.67 24.99 -7.13
CA PRO A 9 2.25 26.20 -6.57
C PRO A 9 3.27 25.95 -5.45
N PHE A 10 3.43 24.69 -5.03
CA PHE A 10 4.30 24.26 -3.93
C PHE A 10 5.54 23.51 -4.44
N SER A 11 5.81 23.54 -5.75
CA SER A 11 7.01 22.91 -6.33
C SER A 11 8.27 23.48 -5.68
N GLY A 12 9.17 22.61 -5.25
CA GLY A 12 10.40 23.00 -4.53
C GLY A 12 10.29 23.00 -2.99
N TYR A 13 9.11 22.78 -2.43
CA TYR A 13 8.91 22.60 -0.99
C TYR A 13 8.66 21.16 -0.63
N HIS A 14 9.39 20.65 0.37
CA HIS A 14 9.26 19.26 0.84
C HIS A 14 8.57 19.24 2.20
N LYS A 15 7.51 18.44 2.34
CA LYS A 15 6.67 18.40 3.56
C LYS A 15 7.47 18.11 4.84
N ALA A 16 8.51 17.26 4.77
CA ALA A 16 9.33 16.92 5.92
C ALA A 16 10.22 18.08 6.46
N GLY A 17 10.45 19.11 5.64
CA GLY A 17 11.35 20.23 6.00
C GLY A 17 10.70 21.61 5.95
N THR A 18 9.40 21.70 5.67
CA THR A 18 8.70 22.97 5.50
C THR A 18 7.56 23.09 6.51
N ALA A 19 7.53 24.16 7.28
CA ALA A 19 6.47 24.40 8.25
C ALA A 19 5.11 24.67 7.58
N ASP A 20 4.02 24.22 8.19
CA ASP A 20 2.66 24.31 7.65
C ASP A 20 2.26 25.75 7.30
N ILE A 21 2.69 26.72 8.10
CA ILE A 21 2.40 28.15 7.87
C ILE A 21 2.94 28.63 6.52
N ILE A 22 4.05 28.09 6.03
CA ILE A 22 4.60 28.44 4.72
C ILE A 22 3.66 27.95 3.61
N TYR A 23 3.14 26.72 3.73
CA TYR A 23 2.15 26.21 2.80
C TYR A 23 0.86 27.04 2.80
N GLN A 24 0.38 27.45 3.97
CA GLN A 24 -0.80 28.31 4.11
C GLN A 24 -0.59 29.67 3.43
N GLN A 25 0.60 30.29 3.58
CA GLN A 25 0.95 31.57 2.93
C GLN A 25 1.02 31.41 1.41
N LEU A 26 1.69 30.37 0.91
CA LEU A 26 1.78 30.08 -0.53
C LEU A 26 0.39 29.83 -1.13
N PHE A 27 -0.45 29.11 -0.40
CA PHE A 27 -1.83 28.87 -0.79
C PHE A 27 -2.65 30.17 -0.84
N SER A 28 -2.51 31.05 0.16
CA SER A 28 -3.17 32.34 0.18
C SER A 28 -2.75 33.22 -1.01
N PHE A 29 -1.47 33.22 -1.34
CA PHE A 29 -0.96 33.92 -2.53
C PHE A 29 -1.54 33.34 -3.82
N HIS A 30 -1.56 32.01 -3.96
CA HIS A 30 -2.19 31.34 -5.11
C HIS A 30 -3.68 31.69 -5.20
N ARG A 31 -4.42 31.68 -4.09
CA ARG A 31 -5.84 32.06 -4.05
C ARG A 31 -6.08 33.51 -4.47
N SER A 32 -5.21 34.42 -4.09
CA SER A 32 -5.28 35.85 -4.49
C SER A 32 -5.13 35.99 -6.01
N LYS A 33 -4.23 35.21 -6.64
CA LYS A 33 -4.06 35.19 -8.08
C LYS A 33 -5.31 34.71 -8.82
N TYR A 34 -6.02 33.74 -8.24
CA TYR A 34 -7.22 33.12 -8.80
C TYR A 34 -8.49 33.52 -8.03
N CYS A 35 -8.56 34.78 -7.56
CA CYS A 35 -9.68 35.26 -6.74
C CYS A 35 -11.06 35.21 -7.44
N LYS A 36 -11.08 35.26 -8.78
CA LYS A 36 -12.31 35.13 -9.59
C LYS A 36 -12.78 33.69 -9.75
N TYR A 37 -11.96 32.71 -9.41
CA TYR A 37 -12.28 31.28 -9.52
C TYR A 37 -12.91 30.81 -8.22
N VAL A 38 -14.02 30.12 -8.34
CA VAL A 38 -14.67 29.46 -7.19
C VAL A 38 -13.82 28.27 -6.77
N PRO A 39 -13.37 28.18 -5.51
CA PRO A 39 -12.61 27.05 -5.02
C PRO A 39 -13.49 25.84 -4.81
N VAL A 40 -13.02 24.70 -5.25
CA VAL A 40 -13.61 23.36 -5.02
C VAL A 40 -12.52 22.49 -4.46
N TYR A 41 -12.75 21.83 -3.33
CA TYR A 41 -11.79 20.95 -2.70
C TYR A 41 -12.29 19.51 -2.76
N THR A 42 -11.40 18.59 -3.06
CA THR A 42 -11.73 17.17 -3.23
C THR A 42 -10.74 16.30 -2.46
N ASP A 43 -11.25 15.25 -1.83
CA ASP A 43 -10.45 14.28 -1.10
C ASP A 43 -11.08 12.88 -1.19
N GLY A 44 -10.23 11.84 -1.12
CA GLY A 44 -10.61 10.45 -1.05
C GLY A 44 -10.02 9.76 0.17
N SER A 45 -10.82 9.04 0.92
CA SER A 45 -10.38 8.36 2.14
C SER A 45 -10.68 6.88 2.11
N LYS A 46 -9.78 6.08 2.71
CA LYS A 46 -10.01 4.64 2.95
C LYS A 46 -9.62 4.26 4.37
N THR A 47 -10.57 3.66 5.07
CA THR A 47 -10.36 3.08 6.39
C THR A 47 -10.57 1.56 6.33
N ALA A 48 -10.39 0.85 7.45
CA ALA A 48 -10.72 -0.57 7.53
C ALA A 48 -12.23 -0.85 7.33
N ARG A 49 -13.09 0.15 7.55
CA ARG A 49 -14.54 -0.01 7.56
C ARG A 49 -15.24 0.53 6.32
N HIS A 50 -14.72 1.58 5.70
CA HIS A 50 -15.34 2.21 4.54
C HIS A 50 -14.32 2.90 3.64
N VAL A 51 -14.74 3.14 2.42
CA VAL A 51 -14.07 3.99 1.44
C VAL A 51 -15.02 5.15 1.13
N GLY A 52 -14.55 6.37 1.14
CA GLY A 52 -15.39 7.54 0.91
C GLY A 52 -14.69 8.62 0.11
N CYS A 53 -15.48 9.56 -0.40
CA CYS A 53 -14.98 10.80 -0.98
C CYS A 53 -15.71 12.01 -0.41
N GLY A 54 -15.01 13.13 -0.37
CA GLY A 54 -15.52 14.42 0.07
C GLY A 54 -15.28 15.49 -0.99
N VAL A 55 -16.28 16.36 -1.18
CA VAL A 55 -16.18 17.53 -2.06
C VAL A 55 -16.73 18.74 -1.30
N VAL A 56 -15.96 19.82 -1.24
CA VAL A 56 -16.36 21.07 -0.62
C VAL A 56 -16.41 22.15 -1.67
N PHE A 57 -17.56 22.77 -1.79
CA PHE A 57 -17.87 23.77 -2.81
C PHE A 57 -18.80 24.84 -2.23
N ASN A 58 -18.39 26.10 -2.15
CA ASN A 58 -19.22 27.22 -1.65
C ASN A 58 -19.94 26.86 -0.40
N ASN A 59 -19.79 26.59 0.66
CA ASN A 59 -20.56 26.16 1.84
C ASN A 59 -21.38 24.85 1.66
N THR A 60 -21.30 24.20 0.50
CA THR A 60 -21.88 22.89 0.28
C THR A 60 -20.82 21.82 0.50
N ILE A 61 -21.16 20.81 1.28
CA ILE A 61 -20.31 19.64 1.51
C ILE A 61 -21.05 18.45 0.94
N LEU A 62 -20.40 17.75 0.01
CA LEU A 62 -20.89 16.50 -0.55
C LEU A 62 -19.94 15.40 -0.09
N ASN A 63 -20.49 14.30 0.36
CA ASN A 63 -19.73 13.14 0.77
C ASN A 63 -20.48 11.86 0.37
N PHE A 64 -19.72 10.86 -0.06
CA PHE A 64 -20.27 9.58 -0.49
C PHE A 64 -19.39 8.45 0.03
N THR A 65 -20.05 7.33 0.33
CA THR A 65 -19.41 6.09 0.75
C THR A 65 -19.46 5.07 -0.39
N PHE A 66 -18.40 4.30 -0.56
CA PHE A 66 -18.25 3.30 -1.62
C PHE A 66 -18.02 1.90 -1.06
N HIS A 67 -18.05 0.91 -1.93
CA HIS A 67 -17.72 -0.46 -1.57
C HIS A 67 -16.25 -0.58 -1.11
N ASN A 68 -16.00 -1.36 -0.06
CA ASN A 68 -14.68 -1.50 0.58
C ASN A 68 -13.57 -2.05 -0.35
N SER A 69 -13.93 -2.68 -1.47
CA SER A 69 -12.96 -3.12 -2.48
C SER A 69 -12.37 -1.98 -3.29
N MET A 70 -12.99 -0.80 -3.29
CA MET A 70 -12.45 0.38 -3.97
C MET A 70 -11.16 0.84 -3.27
N SER A 71 -10.16 1.29 -4.05
CA SER A 71 -8.95 1.88 -3.51
C SER A 71 -9.15 3.34 -3.12
N VAL A 72 -8.25 3.88 -2.30
CA VAL A 72 -8.20 5.32 -2.02
C VAL A 72 -8.00 6.12 -3.32
N PHE A 73 -7.16 5.64 -4.22
CA PHE A 73 -6.94 6.26 -5.53
C PHE A 73 -8.23 6.39 -6.35
N SER A 74 -9.05 5.34 -6.38
CA SER A 74 -10.36 5.38 -7.05
C SER A 74 -11.34 6.33 -6.37
N ALA A 75 -11.27 6.46 -5.03
CA ALA A 75 -12.08 7.42 -4.27
C ALA A 75 -11.67 8.87 -4.59
N GLU A 76 -10.36 9.14 -4.67
CA GLU A 76 -9.82 10.45 -5.08
C GLU A 76 -10.28 10.87 -6.48
N LEU A 77 -10.15 9.97 -7.45
CA LEU A 77 -10.66 10.20 -8.80
C LEU A 77 -12.18 10.44 -8.81
N THR A 78 -12.91 9.69 -7.98
CA THR A 78 -14.37 9.85 -7.88
C THR A 78 -14.74 11.20 -7.24
N ALA A 79 -13.97 11.68 -6.26
CA ALA A 79 -14.14 13.01 -5.70
C ALA A 79 -14.03 14.10 -6.78
N ILE A 80 -13.00 14.02 -7.62
CA ILE A 80 -12.82 14.94 -8.75
C ILE A 80 -14.00 14.82 -9.73
N LEU A 81 -14.43 13.61 -10.06
CA LEU A 81 -15.58 13.39 -10.95
C LEU A 81 -16.87 14.01 -10.40
N VAL A 82 -17.16 13.79 -9.12
CA VAL A 82 -18.32 14.38 -8.42
C VAL A 82 -18.25 15.90 -8.43
N ALA A 83 -17.07 16.47 -8.14
CA ALA A 83 -16.86 17.90 -8.21
C ALA A 83 -17.19 18.46 -9.61
N LEU A 84 -16.70 17.83 -10.68
CA LEU A 84 -16.97 18.24 -12.06
C LEU A 84 -18.45 18.15 -12.41
N GLN A 85 -19.14 17.09 -12.00
CA GLN A 85 -20.58 16.92 -12.24
C GLN A 85 -21.40 18.03 -11.57
N HIS A 86 -20.96 18.54 -10.42
CA HIS A 86 -21.64 19.63 -9.72
C HIS A 86 -21.30 21.01 -10.29
N ILE A 87 -20.12 21.20 -10.85
CA ILE A 87 -19.69 22.44 -11.50
C ILE A 87 -20.52 22.75 -12.77
N ILE A 88 -21.02 21.73 -13.46
CA ILE A 88 -21.76 21.90 -14.73
C ILE A 88 -23.09 22.64 -14.57
N VAL A 89 -23.66 22.65 -13.40
CA VAL A 89 -25.03 23.12 -13.11
C VAL A 89 -25.15 24.61 -12.72
N PRO A 90 -24.15 25.26 -12.05
CA PRO A 90 -24.30 26.63 -11.52
C PRO A 90 -23.98 27.76 -12.49
N ASN A 91 -24.40 28.99 -12.14
CA ASN A 91 -24.21 30.24 -12.87
C ASN A 91 -22.75 30.76 -12.92
N HIS A 92 -21.79 30.05 -12.34
CA HIS A 92 -20.38 30.42 -12.35
C HIS A 92 -19.66 29.77 -13.53
N ARG A 93 -18.65 30.45 -14.08
CA ARG A 93 -17.88 29.99 -15.25
C ARG A 93 -16.42 29.67 -14.95
N HIS A 94 -15.90 30.01 -13.78
CA HIS A 94 -14.50 29.87 -13.41
C HIS A 94 -14.38 29.09 -12.10
N PHE A 95 -13.70 27.94 -12.14
CA PHE A 95 -13.52 27.06 -10.99
C PHE A 95 -12.06 26.66 -10.83
N CYS A 96 -11.60 26.54 -9.57
CA CYS A 96 -10.32 25.98 -9.25
C CYS A 96 -10.50 24.75 -8.36
N VAL A 97 -10.24 23.57 -8.91
CA VAL A 97 -10.34 22.29 -8.21
C VAL A 97 -9.00 21.99 -7.54
N TYR A 98 -9.04 21.89 -6.24
CA TYR A 98 -7.93 21.58 -5.36
C TYR A 98 -8.03 20.13 -4.89
N THR A 99 -6.93 19.38 -4.99
CA THR A 99 -6.80 18.02 -4.47
C THR A 99 -5.39 17.81 -3.94
N ASP A 100 -5.22 17.00 -2.92
CA ASP A 100 -3.90 16.59 -2.42
C ASP A 100 -3.41 15.27 -3.04
N SER A 101 -4.22 14.66 -3.89
CA SER A 101 -3.85 13.46 -4.65
C SER A 101 -3.04 13.81 -5.90
N MET A 102 -1.72 13.87 -5.76
CA MET A 102 -0.82 14.07 -6.91
C MET A 102 -1.00 12.93 -7.94
N SER A 103 -1.15 11.70 -7.48
CA SER A 103 -1.35 10.54 -8.37
C SER A 103 -2.63 10.64 -9.20
N ALA A 104 -3.70 11.22 -8.66
CA ALA A 104 -4.92 11.47 -9.42
C ALA A 104 -4.66 12.49 -10.54
N LEU A 105 -4.01 13.61 -10.25
CA LEU A 105 -3.67 14.64 -11.24
C LEU A 105 -2.72 14.11 -12.33
N GLU A 106 -1.69 13.36 -11.95
CA GLU A 106 -0.76 12.72 -12.89
C GLU A 106 -1.47 11.72 -13.81
N SER A 107 -2.41 10.93 -13.27
CA SER A 107 -3.19 9.98 -14.08
C SER A 107 -4.09 10.65 -15.12
N LEU A 108 -4.51 11.88 -14.86
CA LEU A 108 -5.25 12.72 -15.81
C LEU A 108 -4.31 13.35 -16.86
N HIS A 109 -3.09 13.72 -16.45
CA HIS A 109 -2.10 14.36 -17.30
C HIS A 109 -1.44 13.39 -18.30
N PHE A 110 -0.97 12.23 -17.81
CA PHE A 110 -0.26 11.28 -18.65
C PHE A 110 -1.20 10.40 -19.46
N SER A 111 -0.87 10.25 -20.75
CA SER A 111 -1.59 9.34 -21.65
C SER A 111 -1.04 7.93 -21.49
N THR A 112 -1.76 7.06 -20.77
CA THR A 112 -1.44 5.64 -20.67
C THR A 112 -2.43 4.80 -21.46
N GLU A 113 -1.99 3.64 -21.96
CA GLU A 113 -2.85 2.71 -22.71
C GLU A 113 -3.97 2.12 -21.83
N HIS A 114 -3.68 1.90 -20.54
CA HIS A 114 -4.63 1.33 -19.58
C HIS A 114 -5.08 2.36 -18.56
N ARG A 115 -6.01 3.23 -18.96
CA ARG A 115 -6.56 4.25 -18.05
C ARG A 115 -7.59 3.68 -17.09
N HIS A 116 -7.59 4.20 -15.89
CA HIS A 116 -8.65 3.95 -14.93
C HIS A 116 -10.01 4.41 -15.52
N PRO A 117 -11.11 3.65 -15.38
CA PRO A 117 -12.43 4.03 -15.95
C PRO A 117 -12.87 5.44 -15.56
N THR A 118 -12.72 5.83 -14.30
CA THR A 118 -13.06 7.17 -13.80
C THR A 118 -12.23 8.27 -14.47
N VAL A 119 -10.96 8.02 -14.81
CA VAL A 119 -10.13 8.96 -15.58
C VAL A 119 -10.74 9.21 -16.96
N ILE A 120 -11.25 8.16 -17.61
CA ILE A 120 -11.91 8.29 -18.91
C ILE A 120 -13.18 9.14 -18.77
N GLU A 121 -13.99 8.92 -17.74
CA GLU A 121 -15.19 9.70 -17.46
C GLU A 121 -14.85 11.18 -17.23
N ILE A 122 -13.84 11.49 -16.44
CA ILE A 122 -13.37 12.87 -16.19
C ILE A 122 -12.96 13.54 -17.51
N LEU A 123 -12.16 12.87 -18.31
CA LEU A 123 -11.68 13.41 -19.59
C LEU A 123 -12.80 13.60 -20.62
N LEU A 124 -13.84 12.75 -20.58
CA LEU A 124 -15.04 12.92 -21.42
C LEU A 124 -15.85 14.14 -20.97
N LEU A 125 -16.07 14.30 -19.66
CA LEU A 125 -16.76 15.47 -19.11
C LEU A 125 -16.05 16.76 -19.51
N GLN A 126 -14.74 16.84 -19.39
CA GLN A 126 -13.97 18.01 -19.83
C GLN A 126 -14.15 18.35 -21.30
N LYS A 127 -14.33 17.35 -22.17
CA LYS A 127 -14.62 17.60 -23.60
C LYS A 127 -16.01 18.18 -23.83
N LEU A 128 -16.99 17.78 -23.03
CA LEU A 128 -18.38 18.26 -23.13
C LEU A 128 -18.51 19.69 -22.55
N GLU A 129 -17.73 20.06 -21.54
CA GLU A 129 -17.76 21.32 -20.83
C GLU A 129 -17.16 22.50 -21.60
N ARG A 130 -16.48 22.29 -22.71
CA ARG A 130 -15.86 23.35 -23.55
C ARG A 130 -16.82 24.46 -24.02
N LYS A 131 -18.06 24.43 -23.58
CA LYS A 131 -19.09 25.43 -23.91
C LYS A 131 -19.14 26.64 -22.96
N GLY A 132 -18.04 26.95 -22.27
CA GLY A 132 -17.91 28.21 -21.54
C GLY A 132 -17.57 28.12 -20.06
N VAL A 133 -17.13 26.98 -19.56
CA VAL A 133 -16.63 26.82 -18.19
C VAL A 133 -15.09 26.70 -18.24
N ASP A 134 -14.40 27.47 -17.42
CA ASP A 134 -12.96 27.49 -17.26
C ASP A 134 -12.58 26.81 -15.92
N ILE A 135 -11.89 25.69 -15.99
CA ILE A 135 -11.54 24.87 -14.83
C ILE A 135 -10.02 24.74 -14.73
N ILE A 136 -9.48 25.16 -13.60
CA ILE A 136 -8.08 25.01 -13.23
C ILE A 136 -8.00 23.88 -12.18
N PHE A 137 -7.06 22.96 -12.37
CA PHE A 137 -6.71 21.96 -11.37
C PHE A 137 -5.43 22.36 -10.66
N SER A 138 -5.40 22.22 -9.35
CA SER A 138 -4.23 22.59 -8.56
C SER A 138 -3.99 21.56 -7.46
N TRP A 139 -2.76 21.10 -7.36
CA TRP A 139 -2.35 20.28 -6.24
C TRP A 139 -2.18 21.15 -4.98
N VAL A 140 -2.56 20.59 -3.82
CA VAL A 140 -2.31 21.16 -2.49
C VAL A 140 -1.69 20.08 -1.59
N PRO A 141 -0.82 20.44 -0.65
CA PRO A 141 -0.34 19.46 0.33
C PRO A 141 -1.44 19.12 1.34
N GLY A 142 -1.66 17.83 1.58
CA GLY A 142 -2.62 17.37 2.60
C GLY A 142 -2.14 17.67 4.02
N HIS A 143 -3.07 17.90 4.95
CA HIS A 143 -2.83 18.06 6.39
C HIS A 143 -1.81 19.16 6.77
N VAL A 144 -1.92 20.33 6.15
CA VAL A 144 -1.10 21.51 6.47
C VAL A 144 -1.95 22.72 6.85
N GLY A 145 -3.21 22.51 7.21
CA GLY A 145 -4.12 23.56 7.67
C GLY A 145 -4.75 24.40 6.55
N ILE A 146 -4.82 23.90 5.32
CA ILE A 146 -5.63 24.51 4.25
C ILE A 146 -7.09 24.12 4.50
N LEU A 147 -7.87 25.07 5.06
CA LEU A 147 -9.21 24.81 5.61
C LEU A 147 -10.14 24.02 4.68
N GLY A 148 -10.22 24.39 3.41
CA GLY A 148 -11.10 23.68 2.45
C GLY A 148 -10.66 22.24 2.21
N ASN A 149 -9.35 21.97 2.19
CA ASN A 149 -8.82 20.60 2.05
C ASN A 149 -9.09 19.77 3.33
N GLU A 150 -8.90 20.34 4.52
CA GLU A 150 -9.21 19.67 5.79
C GLU A 150 -10.72 19.34 5.90
N GLN A 151 -11.57 20.22 5.38
CA GLN A 151 -13.02 19.97 5.31
C GLN A 151 -13.36 18.83 4.34
N ALA A 152 -12.70 18.76 3.17
CA ALA A 152 -12.88 17.68 2.21
C ALA A 152 -12.41 16.32 2.78
N ASP A 153 -11.25 16.29 3.46
CA ASP A 153 -10.74 15.12 4.17
C ASP A 153 -11.71 14.65 5.27
N THR A 154 -12.21 15.59 6.08
CA THR A 154 -13.21 15.29 7.11
C THR A 154 -14.49 14.71 6.49
N ALA A 155 -14.95 15.29 5.38
CA ALA A 155 -16.12 14.80 4.64
C ALA A 155 -15.89 13.39 4.07
N ALA A 156 -14.73 13.14 3.48
CA ALA A 156 -14.37 11.83 2.92
C ALA A 156 -14.31 10.71 3.97
N ARG A 157 -13.97 11.05 5.22
CA ARG A 157 -13.94 10.11 6.36
C ARG A 157 -15.30 9.93 7.03
N SER A 158 -16.27 10.80 6.79
CA SER A 158 -17.58 10.73 7.41
C SER A 158 -18.45 9.64 6.75
N MET A 159 -19.27 8.98 7.56
CA MET A 159 -20.29 8.05 7.06
C MET A 159 -21.40 8.86 6.39
N SER A 160 -21.75 8.49 5.17
CA SER A 160 -22.75 9.20 4.35
C SER A 160 -23.50 8.24 3.44
N ASP A 161 -24.29 8.80 2.52
CA ASP A 161 -25.04 8.02 1.56
C ASP A 161 -24.12 7.16 0.68
N HIS A 162 -24.56 5.93 0.47
CA HIS A 162 -23.82 4.99 -0.37
C HIS A 162 -24.03 5.34 -1.85
N MET A 163 -22.94 5.65 -2.54
CA MET A 163 -22.96 5.84 -3.99
C MET A 163 -22.56 4.53 -4.68
N GLN A 164 -23.45 3.98 -5.50
CA GLN A 164 -23.12 2.85 -6.35
C GLN A 164 -22.19 3.29 -7.48
N ARG A 165 -20.93 2.79 -7.43
CA ARG A 165 -19.94 2.96 -8.49
C ARG A 165 -19.34 1.61 -8.84
N PRO A 166 -19.11 1.33 -10.14
CA PRO A 166 -18.39 0.13 -10.56
C PRO A 166 -16.98 0.11 -9.94
N VAL A 167 -16.63 -0.99 -9.31
CA VAL A 167 -15.25 -1.21 -8.83
C VAL A 167 -14.39 -1.60 -10.02
N CYS A 168 -13.28 -0.91 -10.24
CA CYS A 168 -12.39 -1.23 -11.34
C CYS A 168 -11.68 -2.57 -11.13
N TYR A 169 -11.27 -3.21 -12.23
CA TYR A 169 -10.60 -4.52 -12.19
C TYR A 169 -9.37 -4.53 -11.27
N GLN A 170 -8.56 -3.47 -11.29
CA GLN A 170 -7.35 -3.40 -10.49
C GLN A 170 -7.64 -3.36 -8.99
N ASP A 171 -8.67 -2.62 -8.58
CA ASP A 171 -9.11 -2.56 -7.18
C ASP A 171 -9.64 -3.91 -6.71
N LEU A 172 -10.46 -4.56 -7.54
CA LEU A 172 -11.01 -5.87 -7.23
C LEU A 172 -9.89 -6.92 -7.12
N LYS A 173 -8.94 -6.91 -8.05
CA LYS A 173 -7.76 -7.78 -8.02
C LYS A 173 -6.97 -7.60 -6.73
N THR A 174 -6.63 -6.36 -6.37
CA THR A 174 -5.87 -6.06 -5.15
C THR A 174 -6.64 -6.48 -3.89
N SER A 175 -7.94 -6.18 -3.84
CA SER A 175 -8.79 -6.58 -2.71
C SER A 175 -8.85 -8.10 -2.54
N THR A 176 -8.99 -8.83 -3.66
CA THR A 176 -9.01 -10.29 -3.66
C THR A 176 -7.66 -10.88 -3.24
N GLN A 177 -6.55 -10.33 -3.74
CA GLN A 177 -5.21 -10.75 -3.34
C GLN A 177 -5.00 -10.56 -1.82
N ASN A 178 -5.36 -9.40 -1.29
CA ASN A 178 -5.24 -9.11 0.15
C ASN A 178 -6.09 -10.07 0.99
N TYR A 179 -7.30 -10.40 0.52
CA TYR A 179 -8.15 -11.39 1.18
C TYR A 179 -7.49 -12.78 1.19
N ILE A 180 -6.98 -13.25 0.05
CA ILE A 180 -6.30 -14.55 -0.05
C ILE A 180 -5.07 -14.58 0.86
N HIS A 181 -4.23 -13.54 0.85
CA HIS A 181 -3.06 -13.47 1.72
C HIS A 181 -3.43 -13.51 3.20
N ARG A 182 -4.50 -12.82 3.60
CA ARG A 182 -5.00 -12.87 4.98
C ARG A 182 -5.44 -14.27 5.36
N VAL A 183 -6.26 -14.94 4.54
CA VAL A 183 -6.71 -16.31 4.80
C VAL A 183 -5.54 -17.29 4.86
N TRP A 184 -4.54 -17.12 4.02
CA TRP A 184 -3.32 -17.92 4.07
C TRP A 184 -2.55 -17.68 5.37
N GLN A 185 -2.40 -16.43 5.78
CA GLN A 185 -1.72 -16.12 7.04
C GLN A 185 -2.46 -16.71 8.24
N GLU A 186 -3.78 -16.52 8.32
CA GLU A 186 -4.61 -17.10 9.37
C GLU A 186 -4.49 -18.64 9.42
N THR A 187 -4.46 -19.30 8.26
CA THR A 187 -4.26 -20.75 8.17
C THR A 187 -2.84 -21.15 8.60
N TRP A 188 -1.84 -20.36 8.21
CA TRP A 188 -0.45 -20.59 8.57
C TRP A 188 -0.22 -20.42 10.07
N ASP A 189 -0.82 -19.42 10.68
CA ASP A 189 -0.72 -19.13 12.12
C ASP A 189 -1.25 -20.27 12.99
N GLN A 190 -2.17 -21.10 12.46
CA GLN A 190 -2.66 -22.30 13.13
C GLN A 190 -1.65 -23.46 13.11
N GLN A 191 -0.61 -23.39 12.29
CA GLN A 191 0.40 -24.43 12.10
C GLN A 191 1.52 -24.38 13.16
N VAL A 192 1.21 -24.18 14.43
CA VAL A 192 2.17 -23.99 15.52
C VAL A 192 3.20 -25.10 15.68
N LEU A 193 2.82 -26.34 15.34
CA LEU A 193 3.72 -27.51 15.39
C LEU A 193 4.54 -27.70 14.11
N ASN A 194 4.33 -26.88 13.09
CA ASN A 194 5.06 -26.94 11.85
C ASN A 194 6.46 -26.33 12.01
N LYS A 195 7.49 -27.09 11.70
CA LYS A 195 8.90 -26.63 11.81
C LYS A 195 9.18 -25.36 10.99
N LEU A 196 8.55 -25.20 9.82
CA LEU A 196 8.72 -24.01 9.02
C LEU A 196 8.04 -22.80 9.64
N HIS A 197 6.89 -22.99 10.31
CA HIS A 197 6.21 -21.90 11.00
C HIS A 197 7.09 -21.29 12.11
N SER A 198 7.82 -22.10 12.86
CA SER A 198 8.73 -21.60 13.91
C SER A 198 9.91 -20.79 13.35
N ILE A 199 10.29 -21.00 12.10
CA ILE A 199 11.40 -20.30 11.44
C ILE A 199 10.91 -19.07 10.66
N HIS A 200 9.74 -19.17 10.04
CA HIS A 200 9.13 -18.15 9.21
C HIS A 200 7.63 -18.10 9.45
N PRO A 201 7.20 -17.36 10.48
CA PRO A 201 5.78 -17.28 10.84
C PRO A 201 4.91 -16.50 9.85
N SER A 202 5.53 -15.78 8.90
CA SER A 202 4.83 -15.06 7.84
C SER A 202 4.65 -15.92 6.58
N THR A 203 3.56 -15.70 5.83
CA THR A 203 3.38 -16.24 4.47
C THR A 203 4.07 -15.42 3.40
N SER A 204 4.88 -14.42 3.77
CA SER A 204 5.67 -13.62 2.84
C SER A 204 6.70 -14.47 2.09
N HIS A 205 7.18 -13.98 0.95
CA HIS A 205 8.21 -14.66 0.21
C HIS A 205 9.55 -14.62 0.96
N TRP A 206 10.26 -15.75 0.96
CA TRP A 206 11.63 -15.81 1.44
C TRP A 206 12.54 -14.93 0.58
N ALA A 207 13.53 -14.31 1.22
CA ALA A 207 14.55 -13.57 0.50
C ALA A 207 15.21 -14.44 -0.57
N ALA A 208 15.28 -13.92 -1.79
CA ALA A 208 15.88 -14.63 -2.92
C ALA A 208 17.40 -14.66 -2.77
N LEU A 209 17.96 -15.86 -2.77
CA LEU A 209 19.41 -16.05 -2.82
C LEU A 209 19.87 -16.20 -4.27
N PRO A 210 20.98 -15.53 -4.68
CA PRO A 210 21.42 -15.52 -6.08
C PRO A 210 21.90 -16.88 -6.58
N VAL A 211 22.24 -17.80 -5.69
CA VAL A 211 22.81 -19.11 -6.03
C VAL A 211 21.86 -20.24 -5.64
N ARG A 212 21.32 -20.94 -6.63
CA ARG A 212 20.39 -22.07 -6.43
C ARG A 212 20.92 -23.13 -5.43
N ARG A 213 22.21 -23.41 -5.45
CA ARG A 213 22.84 -24.37 -4.53
C ARG A 213 22.67 -23.96 -3.07
N HIS A 214 22.73 -22.67 -2.78
CA HIS A 214 22.52 -22.12 -1.43
C HIS A 214 21.07 -22.22 -1.03
N VAL A 215 20.14 -21.89 -1.94
CA VAL A 215 18.69 -22.04 -1.71
C VAL A 215 18.36 -23.47 -1.31
N VAL A 216 18.83 -24.46 -2.08
CA VAL A 216 18.56 -25.89 -1.81
C VAL A 216 19.11 -26.33 -0.45
N ARG A 217 20.35 -25.91 -0.11
CA ARG A 217 20.95 -26.25 1.19
C ARG A 217 20.18 -25.64 2.35
N LEU A 218 19.85 -24.36 2.24
CA LEU A 218 19.11 -23.63 3.28
C LEU A 218 17.70 -24.20 3.46
N SER A 219 16.99 -24.52 2.37
CA SER A 219 15.70 -25.16 2.42
C SER A 219 15.74 -26.51 3.14
N ARG A 220 16.77 -27.34 2.86
CA ARG A 220 16.98 -28.61 3.55
C ARG A 220 17.21 -28.44 5.05
N LEU A 221 17.98 -27.43 5.45
CA LEU A 221 18.19 -27.11 6.87
C LEU A 221 16.90 -26.64 7.53
N ARG A 222 16.14 -25.77 6.86
CA ARG A 222 14.85 -25.26 7.36
C ARG A 222 13.83 -26.37 7.64
N ILE A 223 13.67 -27.31 6.71
CA ILE A 223 12.74 -28.45 6.92
C ILE A 223 13.35 -29.56 7.78
N GLY A 224 14.62 -29.48 8.10
CA GLY A 224 15.34 -30.50 8.88
C GLY A 224 15.69 -31.77 8.10
N HIS A 225 15.51 -31.80 6.77
CA HIS A 225 15.70 -32.94 5.91
C HIS A 225 17.02 -32.86 5.18
N THR A 226 18.07 -33.35 5.81
CA THR A 226 19.39 -33.46 5.18
C THR A 226 19.71 -34.92 4.86
N ARG A 227 20.76 -35.16 4.06
CA ARG A 227 21.26 -36.50 3.81
C ARG A 227 21.69 -37.24 5.10
N PHE A 228 22.17 -36.50 6.09
CA PHE A 228 22.60 -37.10 7.38
C PHE A 228 21.40 -37.51 8.24
N THR A 229 20.33 -36.74 8.23
CA THR A 229 19.21 -36.93 9.14
C THR A 229 18.13 -37.86 8.57
N HIS A 230 18.01 -37.99 7.24
CA HIS A 230 16.87 -38.67 6.61
C HIS A 230 17.27 -39.73 5.57
N ARG A 231 18.56 -40.04 5.37
CA ARG A 231 19.00 -41.08 4.43
C ARG A 231 18.44 -42.47 4.79
N HIS A 232 18.35 -42.76 6.07
CA HIS A 232 17.84 -44.04 6.59
C HIS A 232 16.41 -44.32 6.09
N LEU A 233 15.57 -43.29 5.93
CA LEU A 233 14.20 -43.49 5.38
C LEU A 233 14.22 -43.96 3.93
N LEU A 234 15.20 -43.58 3.13
CA LEU A 234 15.33 -43.98 1.73
C LEU A 234 15.88 -45.42 1.61
N LEU A 235 16.63 -45.88 2.61
CA LEU A 235 17.27 -47.19 2.61
C LEU A 235 16.51 -48.21 3.44
N GLY A 236 15.45 -47.83 4.15
CA GLY A 236 14.71 -48.70 5.07
C GLY A 236 15.55 -49.13 6.29
N GLU A 237 16.53 -48.30 6.67
CA GLU A 237 17.40 -48.51 7.83
C GLU A 237 16.80 -47.86 9.09
N ASN A 238 17.30 -48.28 10.27
CA ASN A 238 16.97 -47.59 11.52
C ASN A 238 17.53 -46.17 11.55
N ALA A 239 16.82 -45.25 12.21
CA ALA A 239 17.30 -43.87 12.40
C ALA A 239 18.66 -43.89 13.11
N PRO A 240 19.70 -43.27 12.55
CA PRO A 240 21.01 -43.20 13.19
C PRO A 240 20.97 -42.29 14.42
N GLU A 241 21.65 -42.75 15.48
CA GLU A 241 21.83 -41.96 16.70
C GLU A 241 23.20 -41.31 16.76
N TYR A 242 23.27 -40.13 17.32
CA TYR A 242 24.55 -39.46 17.55
C TYR A 242 25.32 -40.13 18.68
N PRO A 243 26.55 -40.63 18.40
CA PRO A 243 27.24 -41.55 19.33
C PRO A 243 27.48 -40.98 20.73
N SER A 244 27.76 -39.66 20.81
CA SER A 244 28.10 -39.00 22.07
C SER A 244 26.87 -38.59 22.88
N CYS A 245 25.73 -38.27 22.25
CA CYS A 245 24.52 -37.77 22.92
C CYS A 245 23.42 -38.82 23.04
N LYS A 246 23.52 -39.93 22.30
CA LYS A 246 22.51 -41.01 22.26
C LYS A 246 21.10 -40.49 21.88
N VAL A 247 21.04 -39.51 20.98
CA VAL A 247 19.79 -38.97 20.42
C VAL A 247 19.77 -39.15 18.91
N PRO A 248 18.59 -39.24 18.27
CA PRO A 248 18.50 -39.31 16.82
C PRO A 248 19.09 -38.10 16.13
N TYR A 249 19.72 -38.29 14.96
CA TYR A 249 20.24 -37.21 14.16
C TYR A 249 19.11 -36.25 13.75
N SER A 250 19.20 -35.01 14.20
CA SER A 250 18.34 -33.93 13.73
C SER A 250 19.16 -32.67 13.43
N VAL A 251 18.68 -31.84 12.52
CA VAL A 251 19.32 -30.55 12.21
C VAL A 251 19.33 -29.68 13.45
N TYR A 252 18.24 -29.66 14.20
CA TYR A 252 18.14 -28.89 15.44
C TYR A 252 19.18 -29.31 16.47
N HIS A 253 19.27 -30.63 16.76
CA HIS A 253 20.24 -31.11 17.71
C HIS A 253 21.68 -30.75 17.30
N ILE A 254 22.05 -30.97 16.04
CA ILE A 254 23.41 -30.69 15.53
C ILE A 254 23.74 -29.21 15.63
N LEU A 255 22.85 -28.33 15.20
CA LEU A 255 23.14 -26.91 15.10
C LEU A 255 22.96 -26.16 16.42
N ILE A 256 22.01 -26.60 17.26
CA ILE A 256 21.58 -25.84 18.45
C ILE A 256 21.97 -26.54 19.77
N ASP A 257 21.56 -27.80 19.97
CA ASP A 257 21.60 -28.42 21.30
C ASP A 257 22.90 -29.19 21.58
N CYS A 258 23.55 -29.74 20.55
CA CYS A 258 24.63 -30.68 20.76
C CYS A 258 25.84 -30.03 21.49
N PRO A 259 26.22 -30.52 22.69
CA PRO A 259 27.34 -29.96 23.44
C PRO A 259 28.69 -30.16 22.73
N VAL A 260 28.81 -31.21 21.93
CA VAL A 260 30.04 -31.49 21.15
C VAL A 260 30.33 -30.40 20.13
N PHE A 261 29.29 -29.78 19.55
CA PHE A 261 29.43 -28.70 18.58
C PHE A 261 29.41 -27.31 19.18
N ASN A 262 29.37 -27.17 20.51
CA ASN A 262 29.31 -25.87 21.16
C ASN A 262 30.52 -24.97 20.81
N HIS A 263 31.72 -25.54 20.74
CA HIS A 263 32.91 -24.77 20.35
C HIS A 263 32.80 -24.22 18.93
N HIS A 264 32.19 -24.93 18.00
CA HIS A 264 31.95 -24.45 16.64
C HIS A 264 30.95 -23.29 16.65
N ARG A 265 29.88 -23.37 17.44
CA ARG A 265 28.93 -22.24 17.58
C ARG A 265 29.63 -20.98 18.07
N ILE A 266 30.45 -21.10 19.11
CA ILE A 266 31.22 -19.97 19.65
C ILE A 266 32.20 -19.44 18.60
N THR A 267 32.92 -20.31 17.86
CA THR A 267 33.88 -19.90 16.86
C THR A 267 33.24 -19.17 15.68
N PHE A 268 32.14 -19.67 15.14
CA PHE A 268 31.54 -19.16 13.91
C PHE A 268 30.44 -18.11 14.13
N PHE A 269 29.71 -18.18 15.25
CA PHE A 269 28.60 -17.29 15.55
C PHE A 269 28.82 -16.44 16.79
N HIS A 270 29.98 -16.55 17.42
CA HIS A 270 30.37 -15.79 18.62
C HIS A 270 29.41 -15.93 19.82
N THR A 271 28.58 -16.94 19.84
CA THR A 271 27.62 -17.23 20.91
C THR A 271 27.36 -18.73 21.03
N SER A 272 27.03 -19.17 22.23
CA SER A 272 26.56 -20.53 22.49
C SER A 272 25.02 -20.66 22.49
N VAL A 273 24.33 -19.51 22.56
CA VAL A 273 22.85 -19.45 22.61
C VAL A 273 22.35 -18.97 21.27
N LEU A 274 21.83 -19.91 20.48
CA LEU A 274 21.29 -19.66 19.13
C LEU A 274 19.94 -20.35 19.02
N THR A 275 19.06 -19.75 18.23
CA THR A 275 17.85 -20.40 17.74
C THR A 275 18.07 -20.86 16.29
N LEU A 276 17.24 -21.79 15.84
CA LEU A 276 17.30 -22.22 14.45
C LEU A 276 16.91 -21.06 13.50
N SER A 277 16.03 -20.16 13.95
CA SER A 277 15.66 -18.95 13.21
C SER A 277 16.84 -18.01 12.98
N ASP A 278 17.75 -17.88 13.93
CA ASP A 278 18.95 -17.04 13.80
C ASP A 278 19.90 -17.57 12.70
N LEU A 279 19.93 -18.89 12.51
CA LEU A 279 20.83 -19.52 11.55
C LEU A 279 20.24 -19.66 10.14
N VAL A 280 18.95 -19.90 10.03
CA VAL A 280 18.30 -20.27 8.75
C VAL A 280 17.05 -19.45 8.46
N GLY A 281 16.76 -18.43 9.25
CA GLY A 281 15.68 -17.47 9.08
C GLY A 281 15.85 -16.55 7.87
N GLU A 282 15.11 -15.46 7.82
CA GLU A 282 15.17 -14.48 6.72
C GLU A 282 16.43 -13.63 6.74
N THR A 283 16.90 -13.30 7.93
CA THR A 283 18.15 -12.55 8.16
C THR A 283 19.09 -13.42 8.99
N PRO A 284 19.70 -14.46 8.41
CA PRO A 284 20.67 -15.28 9.14
C PRO A 284 21.90 -14.43 9.49
N HIS A 285 22.40 -14.62 10.71
CA HIS A 285 23.64 -13.98 11.20
C HIS A 285 24.87 -14.46 10.45
#